data_c0aded90effcf034f0bbed86df6b7d04
#
_entry.id   c0aded90effcf034f0bbed86df6b7d04
#
_cell.length_a   1.000
_cell.length_b   1.000
_cell.length_c   1.000
_cell.angle_alpha   90.00
_cell.angle_beta   90.00
_cell.angle_gamma   90.00
#
_symmetry.space_group_name_H-M   'P 1'
#
loop_
_entity.id
_entity.type
_entity.pdbx_description
1 polymer ?
#
loop_
_entity_poly.entity_id
_entity_poly.type
_entity_poly.pdbx_seq_one_letter_code
_entity_poly.pdbx_strand_id
1 'polypeptide(L)'
;MGGLFMEEKKLGLKSVISVSVGLVIATSCLVSLGQGAGTIGVTFIFAMVIACLFNMTTIASLSELNALMPNTTGGLAQYTLACLGPFPTMISMVGGYLFCNVLSSGVEASIFAYAMGEIFHLPIPNFSYTVLVTVILLIANLKGVDMFAKIQDAVAYLMVGSMVIMGVIGMLGLGTGKKVSQPMVLSADWKTIVSMTAVAFWL
;
A
#
# COMPACT_ATOMS: atom_id res chain seq x y z
N MET A 1 -39.04 15.62 -13.41
CA MET A 1 -37.86 14.73 -13.33
C MET A 1 -36.71 15.59 -12.80
N GLY A 2 -36.59 15.70 -11.48
CA GLY A 2 -35.53 16.43 -10.80
C GLY A 2 -34.32 15.52 -10.71
N GLY A 3 -33.29 15.82 -11.50
CA GLY A 3 -32.02 15.12 -11.40
C GLY A 3 -31.39 15.38 -10.05
N LEU A 4 -31.19 14.35 -9.27
CA LEU A 4 -30.30 14.35 -8.10
C LEU A 4 -28.87 14.56 -8.66
N PHE A 5 -28.49 15.80 -8.85
CA PHE A 5 -27.07 16.15 -8.89
C PHE A 5 -26.56 15.95 -7.46
N MET A 6 -26.05 14.77 -7.17
CA MET A 6 -25.19 14.61 -6.03
C MET A 6 -23.99 15.53 -6.26
N GLU A 7 -23.91 16.59 -5.49
CA GLU A 7 -22.77 17.47 -5.43
C GLU A 7 -21.56 16.60 -5.15
N GLU A 8 -20.69 16.41 -6.13
CA GLU A 8 -19.46 15.64 -5.97
C GLU A 8 -18.60 16.36 -4.93
N LYS A 9 -18.69 15.90 -3.70
CA LYS A 9 -17.93 16.43 -2.59
C LYS A 9 -16.46 16.13 -2.83
N LYS A 10 -15.72 17.10 -3.34
CA LYS A 10 -14.30 16.98 -3.65
C LYS A 10 -13.53 16.78 -2.34
N LEU A 11 -12.76 15.70 -2.28
CA LEU A 11 -11.84 15.45 -1.18
C LEU A 11 -10.80 16.57 -1.10
N GLY A 12 -10.53 17.06 0.08
CA GLY A 12 -9.46 18.05 0.30
C GLY A 12 -8.08 17.44 0.06
N LEU A 13 -7.09 18.27 -0.26
CA LEU A 13 -5.72 17.83 -0.54
C LEU A 13 -5.15 16.94 0.59
N LYS A 14 -5.45 17.24 1.85
CA LYS A 14 -5.00 16.44 3.01
C LYS A 14 -5.54 15.02 2.95
N SER A 15 -6.85 14.84 2.69
CA SER A 15 -7.45 13.50 2.57
C SER A 15 -6.94 12.74 1.35
N VAL A 16 -6.67 13.43 0.24
CA VAL A 16 -6.07 12.79 -0.94
C VAL A 16 -4.67 12.26 -0.60
N ILE A 17 -3.84 13.05 0.07
CA ILE A 17 -2.50 12.62 0.52
C ILE A 17 -2.63 11.44 1.50
N SER A 18 -3.51 11.50 2.50
CA SER A 18 -3.71 10.41 3.46
C SER A 18 -4.14 9.11 2.80
N VAL A 19 -5.10 9.19 1.87
CA VAL A 19 -5.56 8.00 1.12
C VAL A 19 -4.43 7.43 0.29
N SER A 20 -3.66 8.27 -0.40
CA SER A 20 -2.51 7.83 -1.21
C SER A 20 -1.44 7.16 -0.35
N VAL A 21 -1.07 7.77 0.79
CA VAL A 21 -0.10 7.20 1.74
C VAL A 21 -0.62 5.88 2.31
N GLY A 22 -1.90 5.82 2.68
CA GLY A 22 -2.50 4.60 3.24
C GLY A 22 -2.64 3.46 2.23
N LEU A 23 -2.74 3.76 0.92
CA LEU A 23 -2.71 2.75 -0.13
C LEU A 23 -1.30 2.17 -0.34
N VAL A 24 -0.28 2.98 -0.15
CA VAL A 24 1.13 2.55 -0.32
C VAL A 24 1.63 1.80 0.92
N ILE A 25 1.35 2.32 2.13
CA ILE A 25 1.83 1.69 3.36
C ILE A 25 0.80 0.66 3.84
N ALA A 26 0.82 -0.51 3.23
CA ALA A 26 0.05 -1.68 3.65
C ALA A 26 0.87 -2.53 4.66
N THR A 27 0.24 -3.50 5.29
CA THR A 27 0.93 -4.43 6.22
C THR A 27 2.02 -5.23 5.51
N SER A 28 1.78 -5.60 4.25
CA SER A 28 2.75 -6.25 3.37
C SER A 28 4.01 -5.41 3.17
N CYS A 29 3.88 -4.09 3.14
CA CYS A 29 5.02 -3.16 3.06
C CYS A 29 5.99 -3.36 4.23
N LEU A 30 5.49 -3.41 5.47
CA LEU A 30 6.32 -3.64 6.65
C LEU A 30 7.00 -5.01 6.64
N VAL A 31 6.27 -6.05 6.21
CA VAL A 31 6.82 -7.41 6.06
C VAL A 31 7.94 -7.43 5.02
N SER A 32 7.72 -6.80 3.86
CA SER A 32 8.72 -6.74 2.78
C SER A 32 9.93 -5.89 3.17
N LEU A 33 9.76 -4.81 3.94
CA LEU A 33 10.88 -4.04 4.52
C LEU A 33 11.72 -4.91 5.45
N GLY A 34 11.07 -5.69 6.33
CA GLY A 34 11.74 -6.63 7.22
C GLY A 34 12.49 -7.72 6.47
N GLN A 35 11.87 -8.30 5.44
CA GLN A 35 12.47 -9.32 4.58
C GLN A 35 13.66 -8.77 3.78
N GLY A 36 13.52 -7.61 3.18
CA GLY A 36 14.59 -6.96 2.41
C GLY A 36 15.78 -6.61 3.29
N ALA A 37 15.54 -6.00 4.45
CA ALA A 37 16.58 -5.69 5.43
C ALA A 37 17.26 -6.97 5.98
N GLY A 38 16.49 -8.04 6.21
CA GLY A 38 17.02 -9.33 6.66
C GLY A 38 17.85 -10.06 5.59
N THR A 39 17.54 -9.89 4.31
CA THR A 39 18.20 -10.62 3.21
C THR A 39 19.48 -9.95 2.75
N ILE A 40 19.46 -8.64 2.52
CA ILE A 40 20.59 -7.87 1.96
C ILE A 40 21.02 -6.69 2.84
N GLY A 41 20.48 -6.62 4.06
CA GLY A 41 20.87 -5.59 5.03
C GLY A 41 20.70 -4.17 4.51
N VAL A 42 21.70 -3.33 4.75
CA VAL A 42 21.68 -1.90 4.33
C VAL A 42 21.62 -1.72 2.82
N THR A 43 22.06 -2.71 2.03
CA THR A 43 21.99 -2.69 0.56
C THR A 43 20.53 -2.61 0.06
N PHE A 44 19.55 -3.00 0.87
CA PHE A 44 18.14 -2.86 0.54
C PHE A 44 17.71 -1.40 0.32
N ILE A 45 18.38 -0.43 0.95
CA ILE A 45 18.14 1.01 0.74
C ILE A 45 18.38 1.37 -0.73
N PHE A 46 19.44 0.85 -1.34
CA PHE A 46 19.70 1.09 -2.77
C PHE A 46 18.62 0.46 -3.65
N ALA A 47 18.16 -0.76 -3.33
CA ALA A 47 17.05 -1.40 -4.02
C ALA A 47 15.77 -0.55 -3.94
N MET A 48 15.45 0.01 -2.78
CA MET A 48 14.32 0.91 -2.59
C MET A 48 14.45 2.21 -3.39
N VAL A 49 15.64 2.81 -3.45
CA VAL A 49 15.88 4.02 -4.26
C VAL A 49 15.66 3.73 -5.74
N ILE A 50 16.18 2.61 -6.25
CA ILE A 50 15.98 2.19 -7.64
C ILE A 50 14.49 1.95 -7.92
N ALA A 51 13.79 1.24 -7.04
CA ALA A 51 12.35 1.00 -7.14
C ALA A 51 11.55 2.32 -7.14
N CYS A 52 11.92 3.27 -6.28
CA CYS A 52 11.33 4.59 -6.23
C CYS A 52 11.49 5.34 -7.57
N LEU A 53 12.68 5.31 -8.17
CA LEU A 53 12.93 5.93 -9.48
C LEU A 53 12.04 5.31 -10.57
N PHE A 54 11.87 3.98 -10.59
CA PHE A 54 10.96 3.33 -11.52
C PHE A 54 9.49 3.73 -11.27
N ASN A 55 9.07 3.81 -10.02
CA ASN A 55 7.71 4.28 -9.70
C ASN A 55 7.49 5.73 -10.14
N MET A 56 8.50 6.60 -10.03
CA MET A 56 8.41 7.98 -10.52
C MET A 56 8.18 8.06 -12.03
N THR A 57 8.76 7.16 -12.84
CA THR A 57 8.50 7.12 -14.28
C THR A 57 7.05 6.71 -14.59
N THR A 58 6.50 5.76 -13.81
CA THR A 58 5.09 5.35 -13.92
C THR A 58 4.15 6.53 -13.58
N ILE A 59 4.45 7.25 -12.50
CA ILE A 59 3.66 8.43 -12.08
C ILE A 59 3.72 9.52 -13.13
N ALA A 60 4.90 9.79 -13.72
CA ALA A 60 5.05 10.77 -14.80
C ALA A 60 4.17 10.43 -16.01
N SER A 61 4.20 9.17 -16.46
CA SER A 61 3.36 8.70 -17.57
C SER A 61 1.86 8.82 -17.27
N LEU A 62 1.42 8.47 -16.07
CA LEU A 62 0.03 8.62 -15.67
C LEU A 62 -0.39 10.10 -15.56
N SER A 63 0.52 10.97 -15.12
CA SER A 63 0.28 12.41 -15.06
C SER A 63 0.12 13.02 -16.45
N GLU A 64 0.92 12.61 -17.42
CA GLU A 64 0.78 13.01 -18.82
C GLU A 64 -0.56 12.55 -19.42
N LEU A 65 -0.94 11.29 -19.18
CA LEU A 65 -2.23 10.77 -19.63
C LEU A 65 -3.40 11.54 -19.01
N ASN A 66 -3.32 11.88 -17.73
CA ASN A 66 -4.33 12.70 -17.06
C ASN A 66 -4.41 14.13 -17.66
N ALA A 67 -3.26 14.72 -18.02
CA ALA A 67 -3.22 16.03 -18.66
C ALA A 67 -3.80 16.01 -20.08
N LEU A 68 -3.60 14.91 -20.82
CA LEU A 68 -4.18 14.73 -22.16
C LEU A 68 -5.68 14.42 -22.13
N MET A 69 -6.19 13.82 -21.06
CA MET A 69 -7.59 13.40 -20.94
C MET A 69 -8.24 13.95 -19.64
N PRO A 70 -8.35 15.28 -19.47
CA PRO A 70 -8.74 15.90 -18.20
C PRO A 70 -10.20 15.64 -17.80
N ASN A 71 -11.06 15.28 -18.76
CA ASN A 71 -12.48 15.03 -18.53
C ASN A 71 -12.83 13.55 -18.31
N THR A 72 -11.82 12.67 -18.20
CA THR A 72 -12.06 11.25 -17.97
C THR A 72 -12.14 10.95 -16.47
N THR A 73 -13.20 10.27 -16.05
CA THR A 73 -13.44 9.92 -14.62
C THR A 73 -13.10 8.47 -14.28
N GLY A 74 -12.77 7.65 -15.27
CA GLY A 74 -12.53 6.22 -15.11
C GLY A 74 -11.09 5.83 -14.74
N GLY A 75 -10.18 6.80 -14.56
CA GLY A 75 -8.78 6.54 -14.18
C GLY A 75 -8.06 5.58 -15.14
N LEU A 76 -7.30 4.63 -14.57
CA LEU A 76 -6.47 3.70 -15.32
C LEU A 76 -7.26 2.89 -16.37
N ALA A 77 -8.49 2.46 -16.05
CA ALA A 77 -9.34 1.71 -16.98
C ALA A 77 -9.68 2.53 -18.22
N GLN A 78 -9.97 3.81 -18.03
CA GLN A 78 -10.33 4.71 -19.13
C GLN A 78 -9.12 5.03 -20.02
N TYR A 79 -7.95 5.24 -19.42
CA TYR A 79 -6.71 5.46 -20.17
C TYR A 79 -6.35 4.23 -21.01
N THR A 80 -6.45 3.04 -20.42
CA THR A 80 -6.19 1.78 -21.12
C THR A 80 -7.19 1.57 -22.26
N LEU A 81 -8.48 1.88 -22.02
CA LEU A 81 -9.53 1.77 -23.02
C LEU A 81 -9.28 2.71 -24.21
N ALA A 82 -8.90 3.94 -23.93
CA ALA A 82 -8.63 4.93 -24.96
C ALA A 82 -7.38 4.62 -25.82
N CYS A 83 -6.34 4.08 -25.17
CA CYS A 83 -5.06 3.81 -25.85
C CYS A 83 -4.97 2.43 -26.51
N LEU A 84 -5.54 1.39 -25.88
CA LEU A 84 -5.35 -0.01 -26.29
C LEU A 84 -6.64 -0.68 -26.79
N GLY A 85 -7.80 -0.05 -26.55
CA GLY A 85 -9.10 -0.60 -26.92
C GLY A 85 -9.69 -1.56 -25.88
N PRO A 86 -10.92 -2.07 -26.14
CA PRO A 86 -11.73 -2.75 -25.13
C PRO A 86 -11.17 -4.12 -24.69
N PHE A 87 -10.62 -4.90 -25.61
CA PHE A 87 -10.16 -6.27 -25.29
C PHE A 87 -8.94 -6.28 -24.36
N PRO A 88 -7.83 -5.55 -24.62
CA PRO A 88 -6.72 -5.45 -23.68
C PRO A 88 -7.13 -4.83 -22.34
N THR A 89 -8.06 -3.87 -22.36
CA THR A 89 -8.58 -3.25 -21.13
C THR A 89 -9.32 -4.27 -20.26
N MET A 90 -10.18 -5.09 -20.84
CA MET A 90 -10.85 -6.15 -20.08
C MET A 90 -9.86 -7.12 -19.43
N ILE A 91 -8.86 -7.58 -20.17
CA ILE A 91 -7.85 -8.50 -19.64
C ILE A 91 -7.06 -7.84 -18.50
N SER A 92 -6.60 -6.62 -18.69
CA SER A 92 -5.79 -5.92 -17.68
C SER A 92 -6.60 -5.52 -16.44
N MET A 93 -7.85 -5.07 -16.62
CA MET A 93 -8.68 -4.65 -15.49
C MET A 93 -9.26 -5.83 -14.71
N VAL A 94 -9.74 -6.87 -15.39
CA VAL A 94 -10.29 -8.05 -14.71
C VAL A 94 -9.18 -8.95 -14.19
N GLY A 95 -8.21 -9.29 -15.02
CA GLY A 95 -7.10 -10.20 -14.65
C GLY A 95 -6.06 -9.50 -13.78
N GLY A 96 -5.54 -8.36 -14.22
CA GLY A 96 -4.46 -7.66 -13.53
C GLY A 96 -4.92 -6.86 -12.33
N TYR A 97 -6.05 -6.15 -12.42
CA TYR A 97 -6.47 -5.26 -11.32
C TYR A 97 -7.46 -5.93 -10.36
N LEU A 98 -8.58 -6.45 -10.84
CA LEU A 98 -9.61 -7.01 -9.98
C LEU A 98 -9.13 -8.25 -9.22
N PHE A 99 -8.62 -9.25 -9.92
CA PHE A 99 -8.15 -10.48 -9.28
C PHE A 99 -6.98 -10.24 -8.36
N CYS A 100 -5.99 -9.42 -8.76
CA CYS A 100 -4.86 -9.09 -7.89
C CYS A 100 -5.31 -8.39 -6.60
N ASN A 101 -6.23 -7.42 -6.68
CA ASN A 101 -6.72 -6.72 -5.49
C ASN A 101 -7.51 -7.65 -4.55
N VAL A 102 -8.35 -8.55 -5.09
CA VAL A 102 -9.09 -9.53 -4.28
C VAL A 102 -8.13 -10.47 -3.55
N LEU A 103 -7.13 -11.00 -4.23
CA LEU A 103 -6.14 -11.89 -3.63
C LEU A 103 -5.27 -11.16 -2.60
N SER A 104 -4.79 -9.95 -2.92
CA SER A 104 -3.99 -9.13 -2.00
C SER A 104 -4.78 -8.78 -0.73
N SER A 105 -6.05 -8.43 -0.85
CA SER A 105 -6.90 -8.14 0.31
C SER A 105 -7.02 -9.33 1.26
N GLY A 106 -7.09 -10.55 0.71
CA GLY A 106 -7.10 -11.78 1.51
C GLY A 106 -5.78 -11.99 2.28
N VAL A 107 -4.64 -11.72 1.64
CA VAL A 107 -3.32 -11.79 2.27
C VAL A 107 -3.20 -10.75 3.39
N GLU A 108 -3.53 -9.49 3.12
CA GLU A 108 -3.48 -8.40 4.10
C GLU A 108 -4.37 -8.71 5.34
N ALA A 109 -5.59 -9.18 5.10
CA ALA A 109 -6.50 -9.56 6.18
C ALA A 109 -5.96 -10.73 7.01
N SER A 110 -5.24 -11.67 6.40
CA SER A 110 -4.60 -12.80 7.08
C SER A 110 -3.41 -12.34 7.94
N ILE A 111 -2.58 -11.44 7.43
CA ILE A 111 -1.44 -10.87 8.18
C ILE A 111 -1.97 -10.06 9.37
N PHE A 112 -3.02 -9.26 9.17
CA PHE A 112 -3.69 -8.55 10.26
C PHE A 112 -4.22 -9.50 11.34
N ALA A 113 -4.90 -10.58 10.93
CA ALA A 113 -5.43 -11.56 11.86
C ALA A 113 -4.33 -12.26 12.67
N TYR A 114 -3.20 -12.59 12.02
CA TYR A 114 -2.05 -13.15 12.71
C TYR A 114 -1.47 -12.17 13.74
N ALA A 115 -1.27 -10.90 13.36
CA ALA A 115 -0.78 -9.88 14.28
C ALA A 115 -1.72 -9.66 15.48
N MET A 116 -3.03 -9.67 15.25
CA MET A 116 -4.02 -9.56 16.34
C MET A 116 -3.97 -10.77 17.27
N GLY A 117 -3.81 -11.97 16.74
CA GLY A 117 -3.65 -13.19 17.54
C GLY A 117 -2.43 -13.13 18.45
N GLU A 118 -1.29 -12.62 17.95
CA GLU A 118 -0.06 -12.44 18.73
C GLU A 118 -0.17 -11.36 19.81
N ILE A 119 -0.96 -10.30 19.56
CA ILE A 119 -1.13 -9.22 20.54
C ILE A 119 -2.10 -9.61 21.65
N PHE A 120 -3.25 -10.17 21.29
CA PHE A 120 -4.34 -10.38 22.25
C PHE A 120 -4.35 -11.76 22.89
N HIS A 121 -3.67 -12.75 22.33
CA HIS A 121 -3.58 -14.14 22.84
C HIS A 121 -4.95 -14.75 23.24
N LEU A 122 -6.01 -14.35 22.56
CA LEU A 122 -7.35 -14.86 22.83
C LEU A 122 -7.51 -16.28 22.25
N PRO A 123 -8.24 -17.18 22.91
CA PRO A 123 -8.46 -18.55 22.44
C PRO A 123 -9.49 -18.61 21.30
N ILE A 124 -9.34 -17.74 20.31
CA ILE A 124 -10.19 -17.70 19.12
C ILE A 124 -9.32 -17.92 17.88
N PRO A 125 -9.84 -18.59 16.84
CA PRO A 125 -9.09 -18.82 15.62
C PRO A 125 -8.81 -17.49 14.90
N ASN A 126 -7.65 -17.36 14.29
CA ASN A 126 -7.23 -16.15 13.56
C ASN A 126 -8.25 -15.74 12.47
N PHE A 127 -8.96 -16.68 11.90
CA PHE A 127 -10.03 -16.43 10.95
C PHE A 127 -11.12 -15.48 11.50
N SER A 128 -11.39 -15.52 12.80
CA SER A 128 -12.38 -14.64 13.42
C SER A 128 -11.97 -13.17 13.36
N TYR A 129 -10.68 -12.87 13.50
CA TYR A 129 -10.17 -11.49 13.32
C TYR A 129 -10.28 -11.02 11.86
N THR A 130 -10.01 -11.92 10.90
CA THR A 130 -10.21 -11.62 9.47
C THR A 130 -11.66 -11.26 9.17
N VAL A 131 -12.60 -12.07 9.64
CA VAL A 131 -14.04 -11.80 9.45
C VAL A 131 -14.43 -10.48 10.11
N LEU A 132 -14.00 -10.25 11.35
CA LEU A 132 -14.31 -9.04 12.10
C LEU A 132 -13.86 -7.79 11.35
N VAL A 133 -12.57 -7.73 10.92
CA VAL A 133 -12.06 -6.56 10.20
C VAL A 133 -12.75 -6.37 8.86
N THR A 134 -13.04 -7.45 8.14
CA THR A 134 -13.74 -7.39 6.85
C THR A 134 -15.16 -6.82 7.01
N VAL A 135 -15.89 -7.25 8.04
CA VAL A 135 -17.23 -6.73 8.34
C VAL A 135 -17.18 -5.24 8.73
N ILE A 136 -16.22 -4.84 9.56
CA ILE A 136 -16.04 -3.43 9.93
C ILE A 136 -15.76 -2.56 8.69
N LEU A 137 -14.85 -3.01 7.81
CA LEU A 137 -14.53 -2.30 6.58
C LEU A 137 -15.71 -2.26 5.61
N LEU A 138 -16.48 -3.34 5.52
CA LEU A 138 -17.69 -3.39 4.71
C LEU A 138 -18.72 -2.35 5.20
N ILE A 139 -18.98 -2.30 6.51
CA ILE A 139 -19.90 -1.34 7.10
C ILE A 139 -19.40 0.10 6.87
N ALA A 140 -18.10 0.34 7.02
CA ALA A 140 -17.50 1.65 6.78
C ALA A 140 -17.68 2.10 5.32
N ASN A 141 -17.47 1.19 4.36
CA ASN A 141 -17.69 1.45 2.93
C ASN A 141 -19.16 1.70 2.59
N LEU A 142 -20.09 0.95 3.18
CA LEU A 142 -21.53 1.15 2.96
C LEU A 142 -22.03 2.50 3.51
N LYS A 143 -21.35 3.09 4.48
CA LYS A 143 -21.67 4.43 5.02
C LYS A 143 -21.17 5.59 4.15
N GLY A 144 -20.43 5.28 3.09
CA GLY A 144 -20.01 6.24 2.07
C GLY A 144 -18.58 6.75 2.22
N VAL A 145 -18.15 7.48 1.20
CA VAL A 145 -16.75 7.94 1.00
C VAL A 145 -16.26 8.84 2.14
N ASP A 146 -17.12 9.66 2.73
CA ASP A 146 -16.77 10.56 3.84
C ASP A 146 -16.34 9.80 5.09
N MET A 147 -17.01 8.71 5.42
CA MET A 147 -16.66 7.85 6.56
C MET A 147 -15.34 7.12 6.30
N PHE A 148 -15.19 6.57 5.09
CA PHE A 148 -13.96 5.92 4.67
C PHE A 148 -12.77 6.88 4.77
N ALA A 149 -12.88 8.09 4.21
CA ALA A 149 -11.82 9.08 4.23
C ALA A 149 -11.39 9.47 5.66
N LYS A 150 -12.34 9.65 6.58
CA LYS A 150 -12.03 9.98 7.98
C LYS A 150 -11.29 8.85 8.71
N ILE A 151 -11.70 7.61 8.49
CA ILE A 151 -11.03 6.43 9.08
C ILE A 151 -9.63 6.33 8.47
N GLN A 152 -9.51 6.47 7.16
CA GLN A 152 -8.25 6.41 6.45
C GLN A 152 -7.27 7.50 6.92
N ASP A 153 -7.74 8.73 7.08
CA ASP A 153 -6.94 9.84 7.60
C ASP A 153 -6.36 9.51 8.98
N ALA A 154 -7.21 9.08 9.91
CA ALA A 154 -6.79 8.74 11.27
C ALA A 154 -5.77 7.59 11.30
N VAL A 155 -6.03 6.52 10.56
CA VAL A 155 -5.15 5.35 10.49
C VAL A 155 -3.83 5.69 9.81
N ALA A 156 -3.83 6.44 8.71
CA ALA A 156 -2.61 6.83 8.00
C ALA A 156 -1.70 7.69 8.87
N TYR A 157 -2.24 8.70 9.57
CA TYR A 157 -1.43 9.52 10.49
C TYR A 157 -0.87 8.71 11.67
N LEU A 158 -1.68 7.82 12.25
CA LEU A 158 -1.22 6.94 13.33
C LEU A 158 -0.07 6.04 12.85
N MET A 159 -0.21 5.47 11.66
CA MET A 159 0.77 4.55 11.08
C MET A 159 2.09 5.25 10.75
N VAL A 160 2.03 6.38 10.02
CA VAL A 160 3.23 7.16 9.70
C VAL A 160 3.89 7.67 10.99
N GLY A 161 3.11 8.17 11.94
CA GLY A 161 3.63 8.61 13.24
C GLY A 161 4.33 7.49 14.00
N SER A 162 3.75 6.30 14.07
CA SER A 162 4.36 5.14 14.73
C SER A 162 5.66 4.70 14.05
N MET A 163 5.70 4.70 12.72
CA MET A 163 6.92 4.36 11.97
C MET A 163 8.05 5.37 12.22
N VAL A 164 7.74 6.68 12.23
CA VAL A 164 8.72 7.72 12.54
C VAL A 164 9.24 7.57 13.97
N ILE A 165 8.35 7.37 14.94
CA ILE A 165 8.72 7.16 16.35
C ILE A 165 9.61 5.93 16.49
N MET A 166 9.24 4.81 15.88
CA MET A 166 10.05 3.58 15.89
C MET A 166 11.42 3.80 15.24
N GLY A 167 11.47 4.53 14.13
CA GLY A 167 12.71 4.88 13.44
C GLY A 167 13.64 5.72 14.34
N VAL A 168 13.10 6.75 15.00
CA VAL A 168 13.85 7.61 15.94
C VAL A 168 14.36 6.80 17.13
N ILE A 169 13.51 5.98 17.76
CA ILE A 169 13.91 5.11 18.88
C ILE A 169 15.03 4.17 18.45
N GLY A 170 14.93 3.58 17.23
CA GLY A 170 15.96 2.72 16.68
C GLY A 170 17.30 3.44 16.45
N MET A 171 17.24 4.66 15.90
CA MET A 171 18.45 5.49 15.67
C MET A 171 19.12 5.91 16.98
N LEU A 172 18.34 6.23 18.01
CA LEU A 172 18.85 6.61 19.33
C LEU A 172 19.35 5.41 20.15
N GLY A 173 19.13 4.18 19.66
CA GLY A 173 19.55 2.96 20.35
C GLY A 173 18.79 2.71 21.64
N LEU A 174 17.60 3.27 21.81
CA LEU A 174 16.75 3.14 22.99
C LEU A 174 15.95 1.82 22.99
N GLY A 175 16.10 0.99 21.97
CA GLY A 175 15.45 -0.34 21.91
C GLY A 175 16.06 -1.32 22.91
N THR A 176 15.22 -2.16 23.52
CA THR A 176 15.63 -3.23 24.46
C THR A 176 16.25 -4.44 23.75
N GLY A 177 16.28 -4.46 22.42
CA GLY A 177 16.86 -5.52 21.60
C GLY A 177 18.39 -5.50 21.60
N LYS A 178 19.00 -6.68 21.42
CA LYS A 178 20.45 -6.77 21.16
C LYS A 178 20.74 -5.93 19.91
N LYS A 179 21.72 -5.04 20.00
CA LYS A 179 22.24 -4.31 18.82
C LYS A 179 22.76 -5.36 17.84
N VAL A 180 21.97 -5.68 16.84
CA VAL A 180 22.42 -6.46 15.71
C VAL A 180 23.20 -5.50 14.85
N SER A 181 24.51 -5.41 15.11
CA SER A 181 25.45 -4.76 14.20
C SER A 181 25.50 -5.62 12.93
N GLN A 182 24.60 -5.38 12.02
CA GLN A 182 24.77 -5.94 10.67
C GLN A 182 25.90 -5.12 10.01
N PRO A 183 27.00 -5.76 9.62
CA PRO A 183 28.02 -5.08 8.86
C PRO A 183 27.37 -4.53 7.59
N MET A 184 27.78 -3.31 7.22
CA MET A 184 27.40 -2.69 5.95
C MET A 184 28.08 -3.48 4.82
N VAL A 185 27.58 -4.69 4.55
CA VAL A 185 28.16 -5.56 3.54
C VAL A 185 27.49 -5.21 2.20
N LEU A 186 28.19 -4.43 1.40
CA LEU A 186 27.86 -4.17 -0.03
C LEU A 186 28.08 -5.40 -0.92
N SER A 187 28.07 -6.60 -0.38
CA SER A 187 28.42 -7.86 -1.08
C SER A 187 27.21 -8.67 -1.54
N ALA A 188 26.06 -8.02 -1.69
CA ALA A 188 24.92 -8.72 -2.28
C ALA A 188 25.18 -8.99 -3.77
N ASP A 189 24.98 -10.24 -4.20
CA ASP A 189 25.03 -10.62 -5.61
C ASP A 189 24.03 -9.76 -6.40
N TRP A 190 24.40 -9.36 -7.61
CA TRP A 190 23.58 -8.56 -8.51
C TRP A 190 22.16 -9.13 -8.69
N LYS A 191 22.04 -10.46 -8.82
CA LYS A 191 20.74 -11.13 -8.92
C LYS A 191 19.86 -10.88 -7.71
N THR A 192 20.43 -10.89 -6.52
CA THR A 192 19.72 -10.62 -5.27
C THR A 192 19.26 -9.16 -5.17
N ILE A 193 20.11 -8.21 -5.62
CA ILE A 193 19.73 -6.79 -5.66
C ILE A 193 18.55 -6.58 -6.62
N VAL A 194 18.60 -7.15 -7.82
CA VAL A 194 17.50 -7.07 -8.81
C VAL A 194 16.21 -7.69 -8.26
N SER A 195 16.29 -8.85 -7.63
CA SER A 195 15.14 -9.52 -7.01
C SER A 195 14.55 -8.67 -5.89
N MET A 196 15.38 -8.10 -5.02
CA MET A 196 14.92 -7.24 -3.93
C MET A 196 14.41 -5.87 -4.43
N THR A 197 14.92 -5.38 -5.56
CA THR A 197 14.35 -4.20 -6.23
C THR A 197 12.93 -4.49 -6.74
N ALA A 198 12.70 -5.68 -7.30
CA ALA A 198 11.36 -6.09 -7.70
C ALA A 198 10.39 -6.20 -6.51
N VAL A 199 10.86 -6.70 -5.37
CA VAL A 199 10.08 -6.71 -4.11
C VAL A 199 9.80 -5.27 -3.65
N ALA A 200 10.81 -4.39 -3.68
CA ALA A 200 10.68 -3.00 -3.28
C ALA A 200 9.79 -2.18 -4.22
N PHE A 201 9.64 -2.58 -5.48
CA PHE A 201 8.78 -1.93 -6.46
C PHE A 201 7.29 -2.06 -6.11
N TRP A 202 6.92 -3.12 -5.38
CA TRP A 202 5.57 -3.36 -4.87
C TRP A 202 5.29 -2.68 -3.52
N LEU A 203 6.27 -2.05 -2.91
CA LEU A 203 6.14 -1.27 -1.69
C LEU A 203 5.68 0.16 -2.00
#